data_f7499b07b7750969adf5a440840a21c6
#
_entry.id   f7499b07b7750969adf5a440840a21c6
#
_cell.length_a   1.000
_cell.length_b   1.000
_cell.length_c   1.000
_cell.angle_alpha   90.00
_cell.angle_beta   90.00
_cell.angle_gamma   90.00
#
_symmetry.space_group_name_H-M   'P 1'
#
loop_
_entity.id
_entity.type
_entity.pdbx_description
1 polymer ?
#
loop_
_entity_poly.entity_id
_entity_poly.type
_entity_poly.pdbx_seq_one_letter_code
_entity_poly.pdbx_strand_id
1 'polypeptide(L)'
;VKRIMAYDLSKKFNNQSNQLIDLRSDTVTKPTLGMRKIMADAEVGDDVYGEDPSINRLEKMLAERLGKEAGILMTSGTQSNLCSVLAHCARGEEIIIGNSYHIFIDEAAGASVLGGVAMAPIETGNDNEMIPENISKAVKPDDSHCPISKLVCMENTVWGKAITLD
;
A
#
# COMPACT_ATOMS: atom_id res chain seq x y z
N VAL A 1 -12.03 -10.86 23.91
CA VAL A 1 -10.97 -9.87 23.60
C VAL A 1 -11.66 -8.67 23.00
N LYS A 2 -11.72 -7.52 23.73
CA LYS A 2 -12.25 -6.27 23.18
C LYS A 2 -11.27 -5.80 22.11
N ARG A 3 -11.72 -5.75 20.86
CA ARG A 3 -10.98 -5.09 19.78
C ARG A 3 -10.86 -3.62 20.15
N ILE A 4 -9.67 -3.15 20.48
CA ILE A 4 -9.41 -1.73 20.67
C ILE A 4 -9.41 -1.16 19.25
N MET A 5 -10.45 -0.39 18.91
CA MET A 5 -10.41 0.37 17.67
C MET A 5 -9.29 1.41 17.81
N ALA A 6 -8.41 1.47 16.83
CA ALA A 6 -7.31 2.43 16.79
C ALA A 6 -7.80 3.89 16.78
N TYR A 7 -9.09 4.10 16.49
CA TYR A 7 -9.74 5.42 16.43
C TYR A 7 -10.91 5.47 17.39
N ASP A 8 -10.85 6.37 18.35
CA ASP A 8 -12.00 6.71 19.21
C ASP A 8 -12.98 7.59 18.39
N LEU A 9 -13.99 6.94 17.83
CA LEU A 9 -15.06 7.60 17.07
C LEU A 9 -16.02 8.41 17.96
N SER A 10 -15.89 8.35 19.29
CA SER A 10 -16.77 9.06 20.24
C SER A 10 -16.45 10.55 20.37
N LYS A 11 -15.26 10.99 19.99
CA LYS A 11 -14.89 12.40 19.97
C LYS A 11 -15.54 13.11 18.78
N LYS A 12 -16.81 13.53 18.95
CA LYS A 12 -17.42 14.52 18.08
C LYS A 12 -16.69 15.85 18.27
N PHE A 13 -15.92 16.26 17.28
CA PHE A 13 -15.38 17.61 17.25
C PHE A 13 -16.56 18.59 17.16
N ASN A 14 -16.74 19.39 18.22
CA ASN A 14 -17.72 20.49 18.22
C ASN A 14 -17.29 21.50 17.15
N ASN A 15 -18.11 21.61 16.10
CA ASN A 15 -17.98 22.60 15.04
C ASN A 15 -18.32 23.99 15.60
N GLN A 16 -17.41 24.59 16.33
CA GLN A 16 -17.44 26.05 16.55
C GLN A 16 -16.37 26.67 15.65
N SER A 17 -16.83 27.28 14.59
CA SER A 17 -16.30 28.39 13.75
C SER A 17 -14.78 28.66 13.60
N ASN A 18 -13.88 27.80 14.06
CA ASN A 18 -12.48 27.82 13.68
C ASN A 18 -12.23 26.73 12.65
N GLN A 19 -11.74 27.10 11.49
CA GLN A 19 -11.39 26.18 10.41
C GLN A 19 -10.30 25.20 10.95
N LEU A 20 -10.75 24.03 11.41
CA LEU A 20 -9.86 23.01 11.94
C LEU A 20 -9.01 22.45 10.79
N ILE A 21 -7.71 22.60 10.92
CA ILE A 21 -6.74 21.95 10.03
C ILE A 21 -6.57 20.50 10.53
N ASP A 22 -7.07 19.55 9.76
CA ASP A 22 -7.04 18.13 10.12
C ASP A 22 -5.90 17.43 9.36
N LEU A 23 -4.86 17.07 10.09
CA LEU A 23 -3.65 16.40 9.58
C LEU A 23 -3.52 14.94 10.08
N ARG A 24 -4.60 14.30 10.53
CA ARG A 24 -4.57 12.94 11.06
C ARG A 24 -4.18 11.88 10.03
N SER A 25 -4.62 12.06 8.79
CA SER A 25 -4.41 11.12 7.70
C SER A 25 -4.74 11.80 6.36
N ASP A 26 -4.12 11.37 5.28
CA ASP A 26 -4.50 11.72 3.91
C ASP A 26 -5.93 11.31 3.59
N THR A 27 -6.43 10.24 4.22
CA THR A 27 -7.80 9.72 4.01
C THR A 27 -8.92 10.66 4.46
N VAL A 28 -8.64 11.69 5.28
CA VAL A 28 -9.62 12.71 5.67
C VAL A 28 -9.73 13.84 4.64
N THR A 29 -8.84 13.89 3.65
CA THR A 29 -8.86 14.89 2.59
C THR A 29 -10.10 14.72 1.69
N LYS A 30 -10.56 15.83 1.13
CA LYS A 30 -11.74 15.85 0.26
C LYS A 30 -11.37 16.40 -1.11
N PRO A 31 -11.99 15.89 -2.18
CA PRO A 31 -11.79 16.43 -3.51
C PRO A 31 -12.25 17.90 -3.58
N THR A 32 -11.49 18.71 -4.28
CA THR A 32 -11.86 20.11 -4.56
C THR A 32 -13.08 20.19 -5.47
N LEU A 33 -13.70 21.38 -5.60
CA LEU A 33 -14.81 21.58 -6.54
C LEU A 33 -14.40 21.27 -7.98
N GLY A 34 -13.19 21.64 -8.39
CA GLY A 34 -12.64 21.30 -9.71
C GLY A 34 -12.50 19.80 -9.93
N MET A 35 -11.96 19.08 -8.95
CA MET A 35 -11.88 17.62 -9.00
C MET A 35 -13.26 16.97 -9.12
N ARG A 36 -14.24 17.43 -8.32
CA ARG A 36 -15.61 16.92 -8.38
C ARG A 36 -16.24 17.13 -9.75
N LYS A 37 -16.02 18.29 -10.37
CA LYS A 37 -16.51 18.58 -11.70
C LYS A 37 -15.88 17.64 -12.75
N ILE A 38 -14.57 17.47 -12.72
CA ILE A 38 -13.88 16.55 -13.65
C ILE A 38 -14.37 15.13 -13.47
N MET A 39 -14.57 14.66 -12.22
CA MET A 39 -15.13 13.34 -11.94
C MET A 39 -16.55 13.17 -12.50
N ALA A 40 -17.39 14.20 -12.39
CA ALA A 40 -18.76 14.16 -12.89
C ALA A 40 -18.85 14.19 -14.43
N ASP A 41 -17.93 14.90 -15.07
CA ASP A 41 -17.89 15.10 -16.52
C ASP A 41 -16.97 14.09 -17.25
N ALA A 42 -16.31 13.17 -16.49
CA ALA A 42 -15.38 12.22 -17.07
C ALA A 42 -16.08 11.30 -18.09
N GLU A 43 -15.44 11.12 -19.23
CA GLU A 43 -15.84 10.10 -20.18
C GLU A 43 -15.49 8.73 -19.59
N VAL A 44 -16.44 7.80 -19.65
CA VAL A 44 -16.33 6.45 -19.11
C VAL A 44 -16.60 5.42 -20.19
N GLY A 45 -16.04 4.24 -20.03
CA GLY A 45 -16.23 3.08 -20.88
C GLY A 45 -16.05 1.78 -20.11
N ASP A 46 -16.15 0.66 -20.80
CA ASP A 46 -15.94 -0.65 -20.18
C ASP A 46 -14.43 -0.95 -20.05
N ASP A 47 -13.94 -0.94 -18.83
CA ASP A 47 -12.52 -1.18 -18.54
C ASP A 47 -12.09 -2.62 -18.87
N VAL A 48 -13.00 -3.59 -18.77
CA VAL A 48 -12.71 -5.00 -19.13
C VAL A 48 -12.33 -5.15 -20.61
N TYR A 49 -12.90 -4.31 -21.46
CA TYR A 49 -12.55 -4.26 -22.89
C TYR A 49 -11.48 -3.20 -23.21
N GLY A 50 -10.97 -2.49 -22.21
CA GLY A 50 -10.01 -1.41 -22.43
C GLY A 50 -10.63 -0.18 -23.10
N GLU A 51 -11.92 0.02 -22.96
CA GLU A 51 -12.67 1.08 -23.63
C GLU A 51 -12.89 2.33 -22.77
N ASP A 52 -12.47 2.32 -21.48
CA ASP A 52 -12.54 3.53 -20.65
C ASP A 52 -11.40 4.51 -20.97
N PRO A 53 -11.70 5.65 -21.62
CA PRO A 53 -10.64 6.57 -22.04
C PRO A 53 -9.98 7.30 -20.89
N SER A 54 -10.68 7.47 -19.77
CA SER A 54 -10.16 8.13 -18.56
C SER A 54 -9.14 7.25 -17.85
N ILE A 55 -9.44 5.98 -17.68
CA ILE A 55 -8.53 4.98 -17.10
C ILE A 55 -7.30 4.81 -17.99
N ASN A 56 -7.50 4.54 -19.27
CA ASN A 56 -6.41 4.35 -20.24
C ASN A 56 -5.43 5.54 -20.24
N ARG A 57 -5.96 6.77 -20.22
CA ARG A 57 -5.14 7.97 -20.15
C ARG A 57 -4.38 8.09 -18.83
N LEU A 58 -5.00 7.77 -17.70
CA LEU A 58 -4.36 7.82 -16.39
C LEU A 58 -3.19 6.84 -16.31
N GLU A 59 -3.42 5.59 -16.67
CA GLU A 59 -2.41 4.54 -16.62
C GLU A 59 -1.21 4.86 -17.52
N LYS A 60 -1.47 5.27 -18.76
CA LYS A 60 -0.44 5.70 -19.70
C LYS A 60 0.37 6.89 -19.17
N MET A 61 -0.32 7.94 -18.70
CA MET A 61 0.33 9.16 -18.19
C MET A 61 1.23 8.87 -17.00
N LEU A 62 0.79 8.02 -16.06
CA LEU A 62 1.58 7.66 -14.89
C LEU A 62 2.77 6.77 -15.26
N ALA A 63 2.59 5.81 -16.15
CA ALA A 63 3.67 4.98 -16.66
C ALA A 63 4.76 5.84 -17.32
N GLU A 64 4.38 6.74 -18.22
CA GLU A 64 5.30 7.67 -18.89
C GLU A 64 6.02 8.58 -17.89
N ARG A 65 5.29 9.17 -16.94
CA ARG A 65 5.83 10.08 -15.94
C ARG A 65 6.86 9.42 -15.01
N LEU A 66 6.67 8.15 -14.71
CA LEU A 66 7.54 7.38 -13.84
C LEU A 66 8.58 6.55 -14.61
N GLY A 67 8.60 6.63 -15.94
CA GLY A 67 9.52 5.86 -16.79
C GLY A 67 9.29 4.35 -16.65
N LYS A 68 8.02 3.93 -16.49
CA LYS A 68 7.62 2.54 -16.37
C LYS A 68 6.96 2.05 -17.65
N GLU A 69 6.97 0.73 -17.84
CA GLU A 69 6.42 0.06 -19.02
C GLU A 69 4.89 0.18 -19.07
N ALA A 70 4.21 0.04 -17.94
CA ALA A 70 2.77 0.12 -17.82
C ALA A 70 2.34 0.63 -16.44
N GLY A 71 1.08 1.02 -16.33
CA GLY A 71 0.39 1.31 -15.08
C GLY A 71 -0.92 0.54 -15.01
N ILE A 72 -1.44 0.33 -13.82
CA ILE A 72 -2.75 -0.27 -13.59
C ILE A 72 -3.46 0.48 -12.48
N LEU A 73 -4.73 0.86 -12.72
CA LEU A 73 -5.59 1.48 -11.72
C LEU A 73 -6.19 0.40 -10.81
N MET A 74 -6.06 0.58 -9.50
CA MET A 74 -6.70 -0.24 -8.48
C MET A 74 -7.67 0.58 -7.63
N THR A 75 -8.69 -0.04 -7.09
CA THR A 75 -9.72 0.65 -6.30
C THR A 75 -9.26 1.07 -4.91
N SER A 76 -8.16 0.49 -4.42
CA SER A 76 -7.53 0.85 -3.14
C SER A 76 -6.06 0.47 -3.10
N GLY A 77 -5.30 1.12 -2.20
CA GLY A 77 -3.90 0.76 -1.93
C GLY A 77 -3.74 -0.66 -1.42
N THR A 78 -4.63 -1.10 -0.54
CA THR A 78 -4.64 -2.50 -0.03
C THR A 78 -4.82 -3.51 -1.16
N GLN A 79 -5.71 -3.23 -2.12
CA GLN A 79 -5.86 -4.09 -3.30
C GLN A 79 -4.58 -4.09 -4.15
N SER A 80 -3.99 -2.93 -4.37
CA SER A 80 -2.74 -2.78 -5.11
C SER A 80 -1.61 -3.60 -4.48
N ASN A 81 -1.44 -3.48 -3.16
CA ASN A 81 -0.43 -4.23 -2.42
C ASN A 81 -0.65 -5.73 -2.51
N LEU A 82 -1.89 -6.18 -2.28
CA LEU A 82 -2.22 -7.60 -2.38
C LEU A 82 -1.96 -8.16 -3.79
N CYS A 83 -2.43 -7.48 -4.84
CA CYS A 83 -2.20 -7.89 -6.21
C CYS A 83 -0.71 -7.92 -6.57
N SER A 84 0.07 -6.94 -6.09
CA SER A 84 1.52 -6.90 -6.29
C SER A 84 2.21 -8.11 -5.64
N VAL A 85 1.86 -8.43 -4.39
CA VAL A 85 2.41 -9.60 -3.72
C VAL A 85 2.04 -10.88 -4.46
N LEU A 86 0.77 -11.04 -4.86
CA LEU A 86 0.29 -12.25 -5.57
C LEU A 86 0.85 -12.39 -6.99
N ALA A 87 1.26 -11.28 -7.62
CA ALA A 87 1.94 -11.33 -8.91
C ALA A 87 3.38 -11.85 -8.83
N HIS A 88 4.00 -11.72 -7.65
CA HIS A 88 5.40 -12.10 -7.43
C HIS A 88 5.58 -13.38 -6.60
N CYS A 89 4.59 -13.75 -5.80
CA CYS A 89 4.69 -14.84 -4.85
C CYS A 89 3.58 -15.89 -5.05
N ALA A 90 3.97 -17.16 -5.05
CA ALA A 90 3.06 -18.28 -4.96
C ALA A 90 2.76 -18.68 -3.50
N ARG A 91 1.79 -19.56 -3.31
CA ARG A 91 1.49 -20.15 -1.99
C ARG A 91 2.71 -20.89 -1.45
N GLY A 92 3.04 -20.64 -0.18
CA GLY A 92 4.20 -21.25 0.48
C GLY A 92 5.51 -20.51 0.26
N GLU A 93 5.52 -19.47 -0.59
CA GLU A 93 6.65 -18.54 -0.68
C GLU A 93 6.56 -17.45 0.41
N GLU A 94 7.61 -16.68 0.59
CA GLU A 94 7.77 -15.71 1.68
C GLU A 94 8.11 -14.34 1.15
N ILE A 95 7.53 -13.30 1.78
CA ILE A 95 7.98 -11.92 1.65
C ILE A 95 8.76 -11.49 2.89
N ILE A 96 9.86 -10.76 2.67
CA ILE A 96 10.59 -10.04 3.73
C ILE A 96 10.05 -8.62 3.77
N ILE A 97 9.65 -8.15 4.95
CA ILE A 97 8.91 -6.89 5.10
C ILE A 97 9.30 -6.17 6.39
N GLY A 98 9.28 -4.85 6.40
CA GLY A 98 9.45 -4.07 7.63
C GLY A 98 8.30 -4.31 8.61
N ASN A 99 8.64 -4.49 9.89
CA ASN A 99 7.66 -4.78 10.95
C ASN A 99 6.69 -3.61 11.22
N SER A 100 6.99 -2.40 10.74
CA SER A 100 6.16 -1.20 10.83
C SER A 100 5.36 -0.90 9.55
N TYR A 101 5.49 -1.72 8.50
CA TYR A 101 4.91 -1.43 7.18
C TYR A 101 3.45 -1.83 7.09
N HIS A 102 2.69 -1.08 6.30
CA HIS A 102 1.24 -1.17 6.14
C HIS A 102 0.76 -2.59 5.76
N ILE A 103 1.41 -3.24 4.80
CA ILE A 103 1.08 -4.62 4.38
C ILE A 103 1.12 -5.59 5.57
N PHE A 104 2.06 -5.40 6.50
CA PHE A 104 2.21 -6.27 7.65
C PHE A 104 1.19 -5.99 8.76
N ILE A 105 0.95 -4.70 9.08
CA ILE A 105 0.19 -4.32 10.27
C ILE A 105 -1.26 -3.94 10.00
N ASP A 106 -1.60 -3.35 8.84
CA ASP A 106 -2.88 -2.69 8.59
C ASP A 106 -3.74 -3.34 7.48
N GLU A 107 -3.31 -4.48 6.90
CA GLU A 107 -4.03 -5.16 5.81
C GLU A 107 -4.62 -6.53 6.21
N ALA A 108 -4.89 -6.71 7.51
CA ALA A 108 -5.52 -7.91 8.06
C ALA A 108 -4.84 -9.24 7.64
N ALA A 109 -3.52 -9.21 7.46
CA ALA A 109 -2.71 -10.32 6.96
C ALA A 109 -3.18 -10.85 5.57
N GLY A 110 -3.68 -9.98 4.70
CA GLY A 110 -4.28 -10.34 3.41
C GLY A 110 -3.38 -11.21 2.54
N ALA A 111 -2.08 -10.92 2.47
CA ALA A 111 -1.12 -11.73 1.71
C ALA A 111 -1.05 -13.18 2.22
N SER A 112 -1.10 -13.39 3.55
CA SER A 112 -1.10 -14.73 4.14
C SER A 112 -2.46 -15.43 3.98
N VAL A 113 -3.56 -14.72 4.27
CA VAL A 113 -4.92 -15.31 4.27
C VAL A 113 -5.39 -15.66 2.86
N LEU A 114 -5.20 -14.77 1.90
CA LEU A 114 -5.67 -14.93 0.53
C LEU A 114 -4.62 -15.57 -0.38
N GLY A 115 -3.36 -15.16 -0.24
CA GLY A 115 -2.25 -15.64 -1.05
C GLY A 115 -1.58 -16.90 -0.53
N GLY A 116 -1.70 -17.19 0.76
CA GLY A 116 -0.93 -18.24 1.40
C GLY A 116 0.57 -17.94 1.44
N VAL A 117 0.92 -16.65 1.39
CA VAL A 117 2.31 -16.15 1.40
C VAL A 117 2.74 -15.94 2.85
N ALA A 118 3.89 -16.49 3.23
CA ALA A 118 4.48 -16.26 4.54
C ALA A 118 5.02 -14.82 4.64
N MET A 119 4.98 -14.24 5.84
CA MET A 119 5.57 -12.92 6.09
C MET A 119 6.72 -13.06 7.08
N ALA A 120 7.91 -12.59 6.69
CA ALA A 120 9.08 -12.46 7.55
C ALA A 120 9.29 -10.99 7.92
N PRO A 121 8.69 -10.50 9.02
CA PRO A 121 8.91 -9.15 9.46
C PRO A 121 10.33 -8.98 9.99
N ILE A 122 10.98 -7.90 9.60
CA ILE A 122 12.30 -7.51 10.13
C ILE A 122 12.21 -6.15 10.81
N GLU A 123 13.08 -5.95 11.80
CA GLU A 123 13.23 -4.64 12.44
C GLU A 123 13.72 -3.61 11.42
N THR A 124 13.04 -2.47 11.41
CA THR A 124 13.42 -1.30 10.61
C THR A 124 14.30 -0.36 11.43
N GLY A 125 15.08 0.49 10.77
CA GLY A 125 15.88 1.52 11.40
C GLY A 125 15.05 2.69 11.96
N ASN A 126 15.74 3.73 12.40
CA ASN A 126 15.10 4.89 13.07
C ASN A 126 14.18 5.70 12.15
N ASP A 127 14.44 5.68 10.85
CA ASP A 127 13.62 6.33 9.81
C ASP A 127 12.75 5.35 9.04
N ASN A 128 12.50 4.18 9.65
CA ASN A 128 11.72 3.06 9.11
C ASN A 128 12.31 2.42 7.85
N GLU A 129 13.58 2.65 7.56
CA GLU A 129 14.32 2.02 6.46
C GLU A 129 14.57 0.53 6.74
N MET A 130 14.61 -0.28 5.71
CA MET A 130 15.04 -1.68 5.81
C MET A 130 16.54 -1.75 5.74
N ILE A 131 17.18 -2.20 6.83
CA ILE A 131 18.64 -2.35 6.92
C ILE A 131 19.07 -3.56 6.08
N PRO A 132 19.98 -3.39 5.09
CA PRO A 132 20.39 -4.48 4.17
C PRO A 132 20.88 -5.75 4.87
N GLU A 133 21.59 -5.61 5.99
CA GLU A 133 22.07 -6.73 6.78
C GLU A 133 20.91 -7.53 7.42
N ASN A 134 19.83 -6.86 7.81
CA ASN A 134 18.63 -7.52 8.35
C ASN A 134 17.87 -8.24 7.25
N ILE A 135 17.79 -7.65 6.05
CA ILE A 135 17.20 -8.32 4.87
C ILE A 135 17.99 -9.60 4.58
N SER A 136 19.33 -9.49 4.49
CA SER A 136 20.21 -10.63 4.18
C SER A 136 20.10 -11.77 5.19
N LYS A 137 19.96 -11.44 6.49
CA LYS A 137 19.76 -12.44 7.56
C LYS A 137 18.39 -13.10 7.52
N ALA A 138 17.37 -12.41 6.98
CA ALA A 138 16.02 -12.92 6.89
C ALA A 138 15.83 -13.89 5.71
N VAL A 139 16.67 -13.81 4.67
CA VAL A 139 16.63 -14.74 3.54
C VAL A 139 16.84 -16.15 4.03
N LYS A 140 15.89 -17.04 3.74
CA LYS A 140 15.97 -18.45 4.13
C LYS A 140 16.93 -19.23 3.26
N PRO A 141 17.60 -20.26 3.83
CA PRO A 141 18.40 -21.18 3.05
C PRO A 141 17.52 -21.99 2.09
N ASP A 142 18.11 -22.55 1.06
CA ASP A 142 17.48 -23.54 0.19
C ASP A 142 17.35 -24.87 0.95
N ASP A 143 16.26 -24.99 1.71
CA ASP A 143 15.98 -26.11 2.59
C ASP A 143 14.47 -26.41 2.55
N SER A 144 14.11 -27.67 2.41
CA SER A 144 12.71 -28.13 2.33
C SER A 144 11.86 -27.78 3.55
N HIS A 145 12.46 -27.42 4.66
CA HIS A 145 11.76 -26.98 5.91
C HIS A 145 11.49 -25.47 5.93
N CYS A 146 12.01 -24.72 4.97
CA CYS A 146 11.87 -23.27 4.91
C CYS A 146 11.00 -22.82 3.75
N PRO A 147 10.23 -21.74 3.90
CA PRO A 147 9.61 -21.09 2.76
C PRO A 147 10.68 -20.45 1.87
N ILE A 148 10.39 -20.34 0.57
CA ILE A 148 11.29 -19.65 -0.36
C ILE A 148 11.12 -18.14 -0.18
N SER A 149 12.18 -17.45 0.27
CA SER A 149 12.19 -15.98 0.32
C SER A 149 12.20 -15.42 -1.09
N LYS A 150 11.08 -14.81 -1.52
CA LYS A 150 10.84 -14.46 -2.92
C LYS A 150 10.85 -12.97 -3.19
N LEU A 151 10.37 -12.15 -2.26
CA LEU A 151 10.13 -10.74 -2.46
C LEU A 151 10.56 -9.95 -1.22
N VAL A 152 11.12 -8.77 -1.44
CA VAL A 152 11.31 -7.75 -0.40
C VAL A 152 10.29 -6.65 -0.65
N CYS A 153 9.45 -6.38 0.36
CA CYS A 153 8.46 -5.32 0.30
C CYS A 153 8.97 -4.09 1.04
N MET A 154 9.11 -2.97 0.33
CA MET A 154 9.50 -1.68 0.91
C MET A 154 8.32 -0.70 0.83
N GLU A 155 8.22 0.18 1.82
CA GLU A 155 7.17 1.20 1.89
C GLU A 155 7.79 2.59 2.01
N ASN A 156 7.23 3.55 1.29
CA ASN A 156 7.56 4.96 1.39
C ASN A 156 6.31 5.80 1.05
N THR A 157 5.83 6.65 1.96
CA THR A 157 6.32 7.04 3.28
C THR A 157 5.80 6.10 4.38
N VAL A 158 6.57 5.89 5.43
CA VAL A 158 6.14 5.11 6.60
C VAL A 158 5.81 6.06 7.75
N TRP A 159 4.55 6.07 8.22
CA TRP A 159 4.07 6.98 9.27
C TRP A 159 4.38 8.47 9.00
N GLY A 160 4.32 8.87 7.73
CA GLY A 160 4.61 10.23 7.31
C GLY A 160 6.10 10.60 7.22
N LYS A 161 6.99 9.65 7.44
CA LYS A 161 8.44 9.82 7.23
C LYS A 161 8.85 9.25 5.88
N ALA A 162 9.60 10.03 5.11
CA ALA A 162 10.24 9.53 3.90
C ALA A 162 11.49 8.71 4.27
N ILE A 163 11.66 7.58 3.63
CA ILE A 163 12.89 6.80 3.70
C ILE A 163 13.95 7.52 2.85
N THR A 164 15.16 7.66 3.39
CA THR A 164 16.30 8.23 2.65
C THR A 164 16.79 7.28 1.56
N LEU A 165 17.50 7.82 0.58
CA LEU A 165 18.07 7.05 -0.52
C LEU A 165 19.49 6.58 -0.24
N ASP A 166 20.04 6.91 0.93
CA ASP A 166 21.42 6.62 1.34
C ASP A 166 21.57 5.22 1.91
#